data_33bcc217eea00f0cd3db624d5a650ddf
#
_entry.id   33bcc217eea00f0cd3db624d5a650ddf
#
_cell.length_a   1.000
_cell.length_b   1.000
_cell.length_c   1.000
_cell.angle_alpha   90.00
_cell.angle_beta   90.00
_cell.angle_gamma   90.00
#
_symmetry.space_group_name_H-M   'P 1'
#
loop_
_entity.id
_entity.type
_entity.pdbx_description
1 polymer ?
#
loop_
_entity_poly.entity_id
_entity_poly.type
_entity_poly.pdbx_seq_one_letter_code
_entity_poly.pdbx_strand_id
1 'polypeptide(L)' 'MPKTLEKYIPQASVASVFQLITTHNVYLKIVNERLTRHGDYRKMPNGQHQITINSNLNTYRFLITLIHEIAHLI' A
#
# COMPACT_ATOMS: atom_id res chain seq x y z
N MET A 1 4.97 9.06 -11.52
CA MET A 1 3.83 8.40 -10.89
C MET A 1 3.74 6.95 -11.33
N PRO A 2 3.80 6.02 -10.43
CA PRO A 2 3.76 4.62 -10.81
C PRO A 2 2.39 4.21 -11.35
N LYS A 3 2.39 3.71 -12.56
CA LYS A 3 1.17 3.20 -13.17
C LYS A 3 0.63 2.00 -12.40
N THR A 4 1.50 1.33 -11.67
CA THR A 4 1.10 0.19 -10.85
C THR A 4 0.02 0.56 -9.86
N LEU A 5 0.14 1.73 -9.24
CA LEU A 5 -0.82 2.17 -8.24
C LEU A 5 -2.21 2.39 -8.86
N GLU A 6 -2.25 2.89 -10.09
CA GLU A 6 -3.52 3.13 -10.78
C GLU A 6 -4.31 1.85 -11.02
N LYS A 7 -3.65 0.71 -11.09
CA LYS A 7 -4.31 -0.57 -11.28
C LYS A 7 -5.05 -1.04 -10.04
N TYR A 8 -4.63 -0.59 -8.86
CA TYR A 8 -5.08 -1.19 -7.61
C TYR A 8 -5.95 -0.31 -6.75
N ILE A 9 -5.96 0.99 -6.99
CA ILE A 9 -6.80 1.91 -6.21
C ILE A 9 -7.60 2.81 -7.15
N PRO A 10 -8.69 3.42 -6.65
CA PRO A 10 -9.46 4.36 -7.46
C PRO A 10 -8.58 5.51 -7.94
N GLN A 11 -8.76 5.91 -9.18
CA GLN A 11 -7.93 6.94 -9.79
C GLN A 11 -7.96 8.25 -9.00
N ALA A 12 -9.09 8.59 -8.43
CA ALA A 12 -9.22 9.82 -7.64
C ALA A 12 -8.32 9.84 -6.40
N SER A 13 -7.90 8.67 -5.94
CA SER A 13 -7.07 8.54 -4.74
C SER A 13 -5.58 8.43 -5.03
N VAL A 14 -5.21 8.26 -6.31
CA VAL A 14 -3.82 7.95 -6.68
C VAL A 14 -2.85 9.02 -6.22
N ALA A 15 -3.14 10.29 -6.51
CA ALA A 15 -2.23 11.38 -6.18
C ALA A 15 -2.02 11.52 -4.67
N SER A 16 -3.10 11.44 -3.89
CA SER A 16 -3.02 11.56 -2.44
C SER A 16 -2.25 10.41 -1.82
N VAL A 17 -2.50 9.19 -2.28
CA VAL A 17 -1.83 8.00 -1.78
C VAL A 17 -0.35 8.04 -2.14
N PHE A 18 -0.03 8.43 -3.36
CA PHE A 18 1.35 8.55 -3.80
C PHE A 18 2.13 9.54 -2.93
N GLN A 19 1.49 10.65 -2.58
CA GLN A 19 2.11 11.64 -1.71
C GLN A 19 2.39 11.07 -0.32
N LEU A 20 1.45 10.31 0.23
CA LEU A 20 1.67 9.65 1.52
C LEU A 20 2.83 8.66 1.46
N ILE A 21 2.89 7.89 0.39
CA ILE A 21 3.95 6.91 0.21
C ILE A 21 5.32 7.57 0.15
N THR A 22 5.44 8.65 -0.63
CA THR A 22 6.72 9.36 -0.73
C THR A 22 7.08 10.09 0.55
N THR A 23 6.12 10.76 1.17
CA THR A 23 6.37 11.54 2.38
C THR A 23 6.86 10.66 3.52
N HIS A 24 6.31 9.47 3.64
CA HIS A 24 6.63 8.57 4.75
C HIS A 24 7.66 7.50 4.39
N ASN A 25 8.26 7.59 3.21
CA ASN A 25 9.27 6.62 2.76
C ASN A 25 8.74 5.18 2.80
N VAL A 26 7.59 4.98 2.19
CA VAL A 26 6.94 3.67 2.17
C VAL A 26 7.38 2.90 0.93
N TYR A 27 7.72 1.64 1.11
CA TYR A 27 7.92 0.71 0.02
C TYR A 27 6.66 -0.16 -0.08
N LEU A 28 5.92 0.01 -1.14
CA LEU A 28 4.69 -0.76 -1.36
C LEU A 28 5.02 -2.01 -2.16
N LYS A 29 4.80 -3.15 -1.53
CA LYS A 29 5.00 -4.45 -2.16
C LYS A 29 3.65 -5.09 -2.41
N ILE A 30 3.36 -5.38 -3.67
CA ILE A 30 2.11 -6.01 -4.07
C ILE A 30 2.39 -7.47 -4.39
N VAL A 31 1.69 -8.36 -3.71
CA VAL A 31 1.92 -9.78 -3.86
C VAL A 31 0.67 -10.47 -4.41
N ASN A 32 0.88 -11.48 -5.19
CA ASN A 32 -0.19 -12.27 -5.77
C ASN A 32 -0.23 -13.64 -5.11
N GLU A 33 -0.35 -13.62 -3.78
CA GLU A 33 -0.34 -14.85 -3.00
C GLU A 33 -1.63 -15.00 -2.21
N ARG A 34 -1.85 -16.21 -1.72
CA ARG A 34 -3.03 -16.53 -0.92
C ARG A 34 -2.73 -16.26 0.54
N LEU A 35 -2.66 -15.00 0.87
CA LEU A 35 -2.45 -14.60 2.25
C LEU A 35 -3.76 -14.71 3.03
N THR A 36 -3.64 -15.09 4.28
CA THR A 36 -4.80 -15.12 5.17
C THR A 36 -5.25 -13.73 5.56
N ARG A 37 -4.36 -12.74 5.43
CA ARG A 37 -4.68 -11.35 5.70
C ARG A 37 -4.53 -10.53 4.42
N HIS A 38 -5.22 -9.39 4.37
CA HIS A 38 -5.22 -8.55 3.19
C HIS A 38 -3.93 -7.74 3.04
N GLY A 39 -3.29 -7.39 4.14
CA GLY A 39 -2.08 -6.60 4.10
C GLY A 39 -1.22 -6.78 5.33
N ASP A 40 -0.01 -6.23 5.28
CA ASP A 40 0.96 -6.34 6.36
C ASP A 40 1.88 -5.13 6.35
N TYR A 41 2.36 -4.75 7.54
CA TYR A 41 3.28 -3.65 7.71
C TYR A 41 4.54 -4.13 8.40
N ARG A 42 5.71 -3.65 7.93
CA ARG A 42 6.99 -3.98 8.55
C ARG A 42 7.93 -2.78 8.45
N LYS A 43 8.60 -2.45 9.55
CA LYS A 43 9.65 -1.47 9.51
C LYS A 43 10.96 -2.15 9.17
N MET A 44 11.62 -1.67 8.12
CA MET A 44 12.87 -2.25 7.65
C MET A 44 14.07 -1.70 8.44
N PRO A 45 15.19 -2.46 8.50
CA PRO A 45 16.38 -1.99 9.22
C PRO A 45 16.95 -0.67 8.69
N ASN A 46 16.74 -0.37 7.42
CA ASN A 46 17.23 0.88 6.83
C ASN A 46 16.32 2.08 7.12
N GLY A 47 15.30 1.90 7.96
CA GLY A 47 14.37 2.96 8.29
C GLY A 47 13.18 3.08 7.36
N GLN A 48 13.16 2.32 6.27
CA GLN A 48 12.05 2.33 5.34
C GLN A 48 10.89 1.52 5.90
N HIS A 49 9.67 1.93 5.55
CA HIS A 49 8.46 1.22 5.95
C HIS A 49 7.99 0.37 4.77
N GLN A 50 7.85 -0.93 4.99
CA GLN A 50 7.36 -1.83 3.95
C GLN A 50 5.91 -2.19 4.24
N ILE A 51 5.05 -1.95 3.24
CA ILE A 51 3.65 -2.35 3.31
C ILE A 51 3.42 -3.38 2.20
N THR A 52 2.93 -4.54 2.57
CA THR A 52 2.65 -5.62 1.62
C THR A 52 1.14 -5.78 1.52
N ILE A 53 0.62 -5.79 0.29
CA ILE A 53 -0.82 -5.90 0.08
C ILE A 53 -1.08 -6.94 -0.99
N ASN A 54 -2.14 -7.73 -0.78
CA ASN A 54 -2.55 -8.77 -1.71
C ASN A 54 -3.24 -8.15 -2.92
N SER A 55 -2.80 -8.54 -4.11
CA SER A 55 -3.35 -8.01 -5.36
C SER A 55 -4.75 -8.55 -5.69
N ASN A 56 -5.25 -9.53 -4.94
CA ASN A 56 -6.57 -10.10 -5.16
C ASN A 56 -7.71 -9.17 -4.74
N LEU A 57 -7.40 -8.10 -4.02
CA LEU A 57 -8.42 -7.21 -3.49
C LEU A 57 -8.99 -6.34 -4.59
N ASN A 58 -10.29 -6.00 -4.49
CA ASN A 58 -10.85 -5.00 -5.38
C ASN A 58 -10.29 -3.62 -5.00
N THR A 59 -10.53 -2.61 -5.85
CA THR A 59 -9.89 -1.31 -5.68
C THR A 59 -10.21 -0.63 -4.35
N TYR A 60 -11.45 -0.75 -3.88
CA TYR A 60 -11.83 -0.16 -2.60
C TYR A 60 -11.16 -0.88 -1.43
N ARG A 61 -11.17 -2.20 -1.46
CA ARG A 61 -10.57 -2.99 -0.40
C ARG A 61 -9.06 -2.77 -0.35
N PHE A 62 -8.44 -2.68 -1.52
CA PHE A 62 -7.01 -2.42 -1.60
C PHE A 62 -6.69 -1.05 -0.99
N LEU A 63 -7.46 -0.02 -1.35
CA LEU A 63 -7.25 1.33 -0.82
C LEU A 63 -7.43 1.36 0.70
N ILE A 64 -8.50 0.77 1.20
CA ILE A 64 -8.77 0.74 2.64
C ILE A 64 -7.65 0.02 3.37
N THR A 65 -7.20 -1.10 2.84
CA THR A 65 -6.12 -1.87 3.44
C THR A 65 -4.83 -1.06 3.48
N LEU A 66 -4.50 -0.40 2.37
CA LEU A 66 -3.30 0.43 2.30
C LEU A 66 -3.35 1.58 3.30
N ILE A 67 -4.46 2.28 3.38
CA ILE A 67 -4.63 3.38 4.34
C ILE A 67 -4.51 2.86 5.77
N HIS A 68 -5.10 1.70 6.04
CA HIS A 68 -5.01 1.09 7.37
C HIS A 68 -3.56 0.80 7.75
N GLU A 69 -2.78 0.27 6.82
CA GLU A 69 -1.38 -0.04 7.10
C GLU A 69 -0.53 1.22 7.23
N ILE A 70 -0.83 2.25 6.43
CA ILE A 70 -0.13 3.53 6.54
C ILE A 70 -0.39 4.15 7.92
N ALA A 71 -1.57 3.94 8.48
CA ALA A 71 -1.90 4.46 9.80
C ALA A 71 -1.00 3.89 10.90
N HIS A 72 -0.41 2.72 10.68
CA HIS A 72 0.50 2.11 11.66
C HIS A 72 1.81 2.89 11.79
N LEU A 73 2.22 3.62 10.77
CA LEU A 73 3.49 4.33 10.81
C LEU A 73 3.35 5.83 11.12
N ILE A 74 2.14 6.33 11.14
CA ILE A 74 1.85 7.70 11.52
C ILE A 74 1.53 7.77 13.04
#